data_311b1501182744c9cc9aa1419fb406be
#
_entry.id   311b1501182744c9cc9aa1419fb406be
#
_cell.length_a   1.000
_cell.length_b   1.000
_cell.length_c   1.000
_cell.angle_alpha   90.00
_cell.angle_beta   90.00
_cell.angle_gamma   90.00
#
_symmetry.space_group_name_H-M   'P 1'
#
loop_
_entity.id
_entity.type
_entity.pdbx_description
1 polymer ?
#
loop_
_entity_poly.entity_id
_entity_poly.type
_entity_poly.pdbx_seq_one_letter_code
_entity_poly.pdbx_strand_id
1 'polypeptide(L)'
;DVRYAKWFNLGTFVKFNADSTSVYPQKMPMIKLSEMYLLAAECSYSSSPTNALKYVNELRNHRIRNNKEWNSITQTYIVDEMRREYVGEGQLWYVYKRNNLTIPRSGGTSTDVVPSDKVFVFPYPDSEIEDGHRTQH
;
A
#
# COMPACT_ATOMS: atom_id res chain seq x y z
N ASP A 1 -0.13 -14.35 10.43
CA ASP A 1 -0.12 -13.81 9.07
C ASP A 1 0.97 -14.52 8.25
N VAL A 2 0.57 -15.17 7.15
CA VAL A 2 1.49 -15.97 6.34
C VAL A 2 2.46 -15.12 5.52
N ARG A 3 2.14 -13.83 5.31
CA ARG A 3 2.99 -12.91 4.53
C ARG A 3 4.35 -12.73 5.16
N TYR A 4 4.40 -12.57 6.49
CA TYR A 4 5.68 -12.41 7.18
C TYR A 4 6.60 -13.59 6.93
N ALA A 5 6.11 -14.81 7.14
CA ALA A 5 6.92 -16.02 6.96
C ALA A 5 7.34 -16.27 5.49
N LYS A 6 6.57 -15.76 4.51
CA LYS A 6 6.88 -15.94 3.09
C LYS A 6 7.72 -14.81 2.50
N TRP A 7 7.62 -13.60 3.06
CA TRP A 7 8.25 -12.41 2.48
C TRP A 7 9.52 -11.99 3.20
N PHE A 8 9.78 -12.58 4.37
CA PHE A 8 10.99 -12.31 5.14
C PHE A 8 11.66 -13.64 5.55
N ASN A 9 12.96 -13.71 5.35
CA ASN A 9 13.80 -14.80 5.83
C ASN A 9 14.88 -14.22 6.74
N LEU A 10 14.87 -14.58 8.02
CA LEU A 10 15.79 -14.05 9.05
C LEU A 10 15.89 -12.51 9.02
N GLY A 11 14.78 -11.84 8.82
CA GLY A 11 14.70 -10.37 8.73
C GLY A 11 15.03 -9.79 7.35
N THR A 12 15.51 -10.58 6.41
CA THR A 12 15.78 -10.15 5.03
C THR A 12 14.50 -10.23 4.19
N PHE A 13 14.22 -9.17 3.42
CA PHE A 13 13.08 -9.14 2.51
C PHE A 13 13.32 -10.00 1.27
N VAL A 14 12.47 -11.01 1.06
CA VAL A 14 12.64 -12.03 0.01
C VAL A 14 11.41 -12.19 -0.90
N LYS A 15 10.44 -11.31 -0.80
CA LYS A 15 9.14 -11.40 -1.52
C LYS A 15 9.29 -11.62 -3.03
N PHE A 16 10.33 -11.06 -3.63
CA PHE A 16 10.59 -11.12 -5.08
C PHE A 16 11.82 -11.97 -5.43
N ASN A 17 12.41 -12.64 -4.45
CA ASN A 17 13.52 -13.54 -4.73
C ASN A 17 13.01 -14.73 -5.56
N ALA A 18 13.76 -15.07 -6.58
CA ALA A 18 13.52 -16.28 -7.34
C ALA A 18 13.76 -17.48 -6.44
N ASP A 19 12.76 -18.31 -6.26
CA ASP A 19 12.95 -19.69 -5.88
C ASP A 19 13.46 -20.44 -7.12
N SER A 20 14.50 -21.25 -6.96
CA SER A 20 15.06 -22.08 -8.03
C SER A 20 14.03 -23.07 -8.61
N THR A 21 12.94 -23.32 -7.88
CA THR A 21 11.81 -24.16 -8.28
C THR A 21 10.68 -23.38 -8.96
N SER A 22 10.75 -22.03 -8.99
CA SER A 22 9.71 -21.21 -9.59
C SER A 22 9.73 -21.30 -11.12
N VAL A 23 8.58 -21.58 -11.71
CA VAL A 23 8.37 -21.55 -13.18
C VAL A 23 8.62 -20.14 -13.75
N TYR A 24 8.50 -19.12 -12.90
CA TYR A 24 8.65 -17.71 -13.28
C TYR A 24 9.61 -16.97 -12.34
N PRO A 25 10.92 -17.29 -12.38
CA PRO A 25 11.88 -16.62 -11.53
C PRO A 25 11.95 -15.12 -11.85
N GLN A 26 12.08 -14.29 -10.81
CA GLN A 26 12.29 -12.84 -10.91
C GLN A 26 11.17 -12.04 -11.60
N LYS A 27 9.95 -12.57 -11.67
CA LYS A 27 8.81 -11.83 -12.20
C LYS A 27 8.03 -11.14 -11.08
N MET A 28 7.80 -9.85 -11.28
CA MET A 28 6.92 -9.07 -10.42
C MET A 28 5.54 -9.04 -11.05
N PRO A 29 4.48 -9.46 -10.34
CA PRO A 29 3.12 -9.37 -10.88
C PRO A 29 2.72 -7.88 -10.98
N MET A 30 2.29 -7.46 -12.17
CA MET A 30 1.83 -6.08 -12.38
C MET A 30 0.43 -5.85 -11.82
N ILE A 31 -0.42 -6.85 -11.84
CA ILE A 31 -1.78 -6.81 -11.30
C ILE A 31 -1.97 -8.04 -10.42
N LYS A 32 -2.47 -7.84 -9.20
CA LYS A 32 -2.72 -8.90 -8.24
C LYS A 32 -4.18 -8.92 -7.82
N LEU A 33 -4.73 -10.12 -7.64
CA LEU A 33 -6.09 -10.28 -7.14
C LEU A 33 -6.29 -9.62 -5.76
N SER A 34 -5.26 -9.68 -4.90
CA SER A 34 -5.29 -9.01 -3.59
C SER A 34 -5.43 -7.49 -3.70
N GLU A 35 -4.81 -6.88 -4.71
CA GLU A 35 -4.97 -5.46 -5.01
C GLU A 35 -6.41 -5.14 -5.43
N MET A 36 -7.01 -5.98 -6.27
CA MET A 36 -8.40 -5.79 -6.70
C MET A 36 -9.37 -5.85 -5.52
N TYR A 37 -9.18 -6.77 -4.57
CA TYR A 37 -9.98 -6.82 -3.34
C TYR A 37 -9.84 -5.54 -2.50
N LEU A 38 -8.62 -5.03 -2.33
CA LEU A 38 -8.37 -3.83 -1.53
C LEU A 38 -8.90 -2.56 -2.21
N LEU A 39 -8.76 -2.45 -3.53
CA LEU A 39 -9.34 -1.34 -4.31
C LEU A 39 -10.88 -1.40 -4.28
N ALA A 40 -11.48 -2.58 -4.42
CA ALA A 40 -12.93 -2.74 -4.31
C ALA A 40 -13.43 -2.36 -2.91
N ALA A 41 -12.67 -2.69 -1.85
CA ALA A 41 -12.99 -2.28 -0.49
C ALA A 41 -12.90 -0.76 -0.32
N GLU A 42 -11.82 -0.13 -0.81
CA GLU A 42 -11.63 1.32 -0.76
C GLU A 42 -12.76 2.06 -1.49
N CYS A 43 -13.08 1.65 -2.71
CA CYS A 43 -14.15 2.27 -3.52
C CYS A 43 -15.55 2.07 -2.90
N SER A 44 -15.78 0.94 -2.23
CA SER A 44 -17.08 0.63 -1.63
C SER A 44 -17.26 1.25 -0.25
N TYR A 45 -16.19 1.66 0.42
CA TYR A 45 -16.21 2.01 1.84
C TYR A 45 -17.25 3.09 2.18
N SER A 46 -17.35 4.16 1.38
CA SER A 46 -18.28 5.26 1.63
C SER A 46 -19.74 4.92 1.28
N SER A 47 -19.96 4.11 0.25
CA SER A 47 -21.32 3.81 -0.26
C SER A 47 -21.89 2.52 0.32
N SER A 48 -21.07 1.54 0.61
CA SER A 48 -21.46 0.24 1.13
C SER A 48 -20.37 -0.36 2.04
N PRO A 49 -20.27 0.08 3.31
CA PRO A 49 -19.29 -0.46 4.26
C PRO A 49 -19.37 -1.98 4.43
N THR A 50 -20.54 -2.57 4.27
CA THR A 50 -20.74 -4.03 4.32
C THR A 50 -19.98 -4.73 3.19
N ASN A 51 -20.03 -4.19 1.96
CA ASN A 51 -19.26 -4.76 0.84
C ASN A 51 -17.76 -4.55 1.04
N ALA A 52 -17.34 -3.38 1.51
CA ALA A 52 -15.95 -3.12 1.84
C ALA A 52 -15.41 -4.14 2.86
N LEU A 53 -16.18 -4.38 3.92
CA LEU A 53 -15.86 -5.36 4.95
C LEU A 53 -15.74 -6.79 4.38
N LYS A 54 -16.66 -7.19 3.51
CA LYS A 54 -16.63 -8.48 2.82
C LYS A 54 -15.34 -8.67 2.02
N TYR A 55 -14.96 -7.67 1.21
CA TYR A 55 -13.74 -7.75 0.39
C TYR A 55 -12.47 -7.86 1.24
N VAL A 56 -12.38 -7.08 2.32
CA VAL A 56 -11.21 -7.16 3.21
C VAL A 56 -11.16 -8.48 3.96
N ASN A 57 -12.29 -8.98 4.49
CA ASN A 57 -12.33 -10.26 5.19
C ASN A 57 -11.96 -11.42 4.25
N GLU A 58 -12.42 -11.40 3.01
CA GLU A 58 -12.06 -12.40 2.01
C GLU A 58 -10.54 -12.45 1.81
N LEU A 59 -9.89 -11.31 1.58
CA LEU A 59 -8.43 -11.27 1.49
C LEU A 59 -7.76 -11.77 2.77
N ARG A 60 -8.21 -11.33 3.93
CA ARG A 60 -7.66 -11.71 5.23
C ARG A 60 -7.76 -13.21 5.51
N ASN A 61 -8.84 -13.87 5.09
CA ASN A 61 -9.02 -15.31 5.20
C ASN A 61 -7.92 -16.09 4.46
N HIS A 62 -7.43 -15.54 3.36
CA HIS A 62 -6.30 -16.10 2.61
C HIS A 62 -4.90 -15.69 3.12
N ARG A 63 -4.81 -14.72 4.01
CA ARG A 63 -3.54 -14.19 4.55
C ARG A 63 -3.28 -14.54 6.00
N ILE A 64 -4.31 -14.79 6.77
CA ILE A 64 -4.19 -14.99 8.21
C ILE A 64 -4.72 -16.39 8.56
N ARG A 65 -3.83 -17.22 9.07
CA ARG A 65 -4.20 -18.55 9.54
C ARG A 65 -5.14 -18.42 10.76
N ASN A 66 -6.26 -19.10 10.78
CA ASN A 66 -7.31 -18.97 11.80
C ASN A 66 -7.80 -17.52 11.97
N ASN A 67 -8.01 -16.84 10.85
CA ASN A 67 -8.48 -15.45 10.86
C ASN A 67 -9.80 -15.34 11.61
N LYS A 68 -9.86 -14.38 12.55
CA LYS A 68 -11.10 -13.88 13.09
C LYS A 68 -11.55 -12.72 12.21
N GLU A 69 -12.64 -12.89 11.51
CA GLU A 69 -13.20 -11.85 10.65
C GLU A 69 -13.51 -10.59 11.44
N TRP A 70 -13.28 -9.46 10.81
CA TRP A 70 -13.75 -8.19 11.34
C TRP A 70 -15.27 -8.09 11.18
N ASN A 71 -15.93 -7.44 12.12
CA ASN A 71 -17.36 -7.14 12.10
C ASN A 71 -17.65 -5.68 11.77
N SER A 72 -16.62 -4.86 11.65
CA SER A 72 -16.70 -3.46 11.24
C SER A 72 -15.46 -3.09 10.41
N ILE A 73 -15.56 -2.03 9.63
CA ILE A 73 -14.49 -1.54 8.77
C ILE A 73 -14.32 -0.04 8.95
N THR A 74 -13.07 0.42 8.89
CA THR A 74 -12.71 1.84 8.80
C THR A 74 -11.74 2.04 7.64
N GLN A 75 -11.61 3.27 7.15
CA GLN A 75 -10.61 3.59 6.14
C GLN A 75 -9.19 3.20 6.61
N THR A 76 -8.88 3.46 7.87
CA THR A 76 -7.59 3.07 8.47
C THR A 76 -7.33 1.56 8.35
N TYR A 77 -8.35 0.73 8.59
CA TYR A 77 -8.19 -0.73 8.45
C TYR A 77 -7.88 -1.16 7.02
N ILE A 78 -8.53 -0.53 6.03
CA ILE A 78 -8.24 -0.79 4.61
C ILE A 78 -6.80 -0.38 4.28
N VAL A 79 -6.39 0.81 4.69
CA VAL A 79 -5.02 1.32 4.47
C VAL A 79 -3.97 0.45 5.16
N ASP A 80 -4.23 0.00 6.38
CA ASP A 80 -3.32 -0.89 7.10
C ASP A 80 -3.18 -2.26 6.41
N GLU A 81 -4.26 -2.77 5.82
CA GLU A 81 -4.19 -4.00 5.05
C GLU A 81 -3.44 -3.80 3.72
N MET A 82 -3.60 -2.63 3.05
CA MET A 82 -2.79 -2.23 1.91
C MET A 82 -1.31 -2.11 2.27
N ARG A 83 -0.97 -1.54 3.43
CA ARG A 83 0.41 -1.47 3.92
C ARG A 83 1.04 -2.85 4.05
N ARG A 84 0.30 -3.82 4.60
CA ARG A 84 0.79 -5.21 4.72
C ARG A 84 0.95 -5.89 3.37
N GLU A 85 0.04 -5.66 2.44
CA GLU A 85 0.04 -6.34 1.15
C GLU A 85 1.07 -5.75 0.17
N TYR A 86 1.29 -4.44 0.21
CA TYR A 86 2.13 -3.71 -0.75
C TYR A 86 3.58 -3.50 -0.30
N VAL A 87 4.01 -4.18 0.77
CA VAL A 87 5.41 -4.10 1.22
C VAL A 87 6.37 -4.39 0.06
N GLY A 88 7.30 -3.46 -0.20
CA GLY A 88 8.31 -3.57 -1.24
C GLY A 88 7.83 -3.34 -2.68
N GLU A 89 6.58 -2.89 -2.90
CA GLU A 89 6.00 -2.73 -4.24
C GLU A 89 5.94 -1.28 -4.74
N GLY A 90 6.27 -0.31 -3.90
CA GLY A 90 6.17 1.11 -4.24
C GLY A 90 4.75 1.67 -4.30
N GLN A 91 3.72 0.84 -4.13
CA GLN A 91 2.31 1.21 -4.26
C GLN A 91 1.82 2.11 -3.11
N LEU A 92 2.43 2.04 -1.94
CA LEU A 92 2.00 2.79 -0.75
C LEU A 92 2.05 4.30 -0.92
N TRP A 93 3.02 4.81 -1.69
CA TRP A 93 3.08 6.23 -2.02
C TRP A 93 1.76 6.74 -2.61
N TYR A 94 1.21 6.01 -3.58
CA TYR A 94 -0.03 6.37 -4.25
C TYR A 94 -1.24 6.25 -3.31
N VAL A 95 -1.23 5.28 -2.38
CA VAL A 95 -2.28 5.15 -1.36
C VAL A 95 -2.29 6.38 -0.44
N TYR A 96 -1.12 6.77 0.06
CA TYR A 96 -1.00 7.96 0.91
C TYR A 96 -1.39 9.24 0.17
N LYS A 97 -0.90 9.41 -1.05
CA LYS A 97 -1.19 10.58 -1.88
C LYS A 97 -2.68 10.74 -2.17
N ARG A 98 -3.35 9.72 -2.70
CA ARG A 98 -4.78 9.82 -3.08
C ARG A 98 -5.72 9.99 -1.90
N ASN A 99 -5.34 9.49 -0.74
CA ASN A 99 -6.12 9.59 0.49
C ASN A 99 -5.68 10.76 1.39
N ASN A 100 -4.71 11.55 0.97
CA ASN A 100 -4.14 12.68 1.70
C ASN A 100 -3.74 12.30 3.14
N LEU A 101 -3.02 11.18 3.31
CA LEU A 101 -2.70 10.61 4.60
C LEU A 101 -1.29 10.97 5.05
N THR A 102 -1.13 11.11 6.35
CA THR A 102 0.19 11.22 7.00
C THR A 102 1.00 9.96 6.80
N ILE A 103 2.24 10.09 6.35
CA ILE A 103 3.18 8.97 6.18
C ILE A 103 3.90 8.76 7.51
N PRO A 104 3.62 7.66 8.22
CA PRO A 104 4.27 7.38 9.49
C PRO A 104 5.74 7.01 9.24
N ARG A 105 6.64 7.61 10.01
CA ARG A 105 8.04 7.21 10.06
C ARG A 105 8.24 6.22 11.20
N SER A 106 8.74 5.05 10.88
CA SER A 106 9.12 4.06 11.89
C SER A 106 10.58 4.22 12.28
N GLY A 107 10.83 4.28 13.58
CA GLY A 107 12.18 4.24 14.15
C GLY A 107 12.82 5.60 14.39
N GLY A 108 13.11 5.90 15.64
CA GLY A 108 13.88 7.04 16.06
C GLY A 108 13.11 8.33 16.30
N THR A 109 13.81 9.44 16.29
CA THR A 109 13.32 10.79 16.59
C THR A 109 12.65 11.50 15.41
N SER A 110 12.42 10.80 14.31
CA SER A 110 11.84 11.39 13.10
C SER A 110 10.34 11.58 13.26
N THR A 111 9.86 12.79 12.98
CA THR A 111 8.43 13.10 12.95
C THR A 111 7.76 12.51 11.70
N ASP A 112 6.49 12.15 11.83
CA ASP A 112 5.66 11.73 10.70
C ASP A 112 5.60 12.84 9.63
N VAL A 113 5.47 12.44 8.36
CA VAL A 113 5.37 13.38 7.25
C VAL A 113 3.91 13.72 7.03
N VAL A 114 3.54 14.95 7.36
CA VAL A 114 2.19 15.47 7.14
C VAL A 114 1.98 15.72 5.64
N PRO A 115 0.80 15.36 5.10
CA PRO A 115 0.49 15.56 3.69
C PRO A 115 0.51 17.04 3.31
N SER A 116 1.15 17.35 2.20
CA SER A 116 1.18 18.69 1.60
C SER A 116 1.59 18.59 0.13
N ASP A 117 1.42 19.66 -0.63
CA ASP A 117 1.88 19.70 -2.01
C ASP A 117 3.40 19.49 -2.11
N LYS A 118 4.17 20.01 -1.17
CA LYS A 118 5.62 19.75 -1.10
C LYS A 118 5.98 18.27 -0.97
N VAL A 119 5.08 17.46 -0.43
CA VAL A 119 5.29 16.02 -0.27
C VAL A 119 4.80 15.24 -1.49
N PHE A 120 3.65 15.61 -2.04
CA PHE A 120 2.95 14.79 -3.02
C PHE A 120 2.99 15.32 -4.46
N VAL A 121 3.46 16.55 -4.66
CA VAL A 121 3.59 17.15 -5.99
C VAL A 121 5.07 17.30 -6.32
N PHE A 122 5.49 16.83 -7.49
CA PHE A 122 6.84 17.06 -7.96
C PHE A 122 7.02 18.54 -8.28
N PRO A 123 8.16 19.15 -7.87
CA PRO A 123 8.47 20.52 -8.26
C PRO A 123 8.61 20.61 -9.79
N TYR A 124 8.32 21.76 -10.34
CA TYR A 124 8.66 22.02 -11.74
C TYR A 124 10.19 21.96 -11.94
N PRO A 125 10.66 21.43 -13.06
CA PRO A 125 12.07 21.56 -13.45
C PRO A 125 12.49 23.04 -13.50
N ASP A 126 13.74 23.32 -13.17
CA ASP A 126 14.26 24.70 -13.18
C ASP A 126 14.08 25.38 -14.53
N SER A 127 14.24 24.68 -15.64
CA SER A 127 13.95 25.18 -16.98
C SER A 127 12.50 25.64 -17.19
N GLU A 128 11.53 24.98 -16.58
CA GLU A 128 10.12 25.40 -16.65
C GLU A 128 9.84 26.66 -15.82
N ILE A 129 10.66 26.91 -14.79
CA ILE A 129 10.56 28.12 -13.98
C ILE A 129 11.25 29.29 -14.70
N GLU A 130 12.45 29.08 -15.21
CA GLU A 130 13.29 30.11 -15.83
C GLU A 130 12.75 30.51 -17.20
N ASP A 131 12.47 29.54 -18.06
CA ASP A 131 12.06 29.77 -19.46
C ASP A 131 10.53 29.75 -19.64
N GLY A 132 9.83 28.90 -18.89
CA GLY A 132 8.38 28.74 -18.97
C GLY A 132 7.59 29.72 -18.08
N HIS A 133 8.27 30.55 -17.29
CA HIS A 133 7.67 31.52 -16.34
C HIS A 133 6.63 30.94 -15.40
N ARG A 134 6.81 29.67 -14.99
CA ARG A 134 5.95 29.01 -14.02
C ARG A 134 6.41 29.28 -12.59
N THR A 135 5.47 29.40 -11.68
CA THR A 135 5.75 29.52 -10.25
C THR A 135 5.73 28.15 -9.59
N GLN A 136 6.66 27.92 -8.65
CA GLN A 136 6.62 26.73 -7.79
C GLN A 136 5.34 26.70 -6.95
N HIS A 137 4.82 25.49 -6.74
CA HIS A 137 3.69 25.25 -5.84
C HIS A 137 4.11 25.18 -4.38
#